data_c8444fe2ac0a498ae083f9f59c17ad78
#
_entry.id   c8444fe2ac0a498ae083f9f59c17ad78
#
_cell.length_a   1.000
_cell.length_b   1.000
_cell.length_c   1.000
_cell.angle_alpha   90.00
_cell.angle_beta   90.00
_cell.angle_gamma   90.00
#
_symmetry.space_group_name_H-M   'P 1'
#
loop_
_entity.id
_entity.type
_entity.pdbx_description
1 polymer ?
#
loop_
_entity_poly.entity_id
_entity_poly.type
_entity_poly.pdbx_seq_one_letter_code
_entity_poly.pdbx_strand_id
1 'polypeptide(L)'
;FRRAALIFPCARGISRSAGAGIPGNPDDHVLHGIERRENYVQGGCAADTVWCAASALLELFPMAARRLDYLGISFGGGIGALALPWDERFHRAHLNVPSFGHHPLRLALPGVGSGEAVRRYQQRTGRAWATLCSFDAAVAACYLRIPVHVAAARFDPAVPPPGQFAIYNALAGEREGGLARPARLAGPGAQSEILAQDGGVVCVNTERSW
;
A
#
# COMPACT_ATOMS: atom_id res chain seq x y z
N PHE A 1 -16.25 16.45 17.53
CA PHE A 1 -15.68 15.22 16.98
C PHE A 1 -16.73 14.52 16.10
N ARG A 2 -16.48 14.38 14.81
CA ARG A 2 -17.30 13.49 13.95
C ARG A 2 -16.98 12.05 14.37
N ARG A 3 -18.01 11.22 14.51
CA ARG A 3 -17.83 9.80 14.80
C ARG A 3 -17.28 9.11 13.55
N ALA A 4 -16.17 8.41 13.67
CA ALA A 4 -15.57 7.62 12.61
C ALA A 4 -15.35 6.18 13.11
N ALA A 5 -15.57 5.20 12.24
CA ALA A 5 -15.14 3.83 12.46
C ALA A 5 -13.81 3.62 11.73
N LEU A 6 -12.87 2.98 12.40
CA LEU A 6 -11.55 2.66 11.85
C LEU A 6 -11.34 1.15 11.91
N ILE A 7 -10.82 0.57 10.84
CA ILE A 7 -10.36 -0.82 10.81
C ILE A 7 -8.87 -0.86 10.45
N PHE A 8 -8.11 -1.64 11.18
CA PHE A 8 -6.66 -1.83 10.99
C PHE A 8 -6.39 -3.31 10.68
N PRO A 9 -6.55 -3.75 9.44
CA PRO A 9 -6.30 -5.13 9.08
C PRO A 9 -4.80 -5.43 9.06
N CYS A 10 -4.40 -6.60 9.55
CA CYS A 10 -3.05 -7.12 9.37
C CYS A 10 -2.98 -7.87 8.05
N ALA A 11 -1.95 -7.61 7.25
CA ALA A 11 -1.70 -8.38 6.04
C ALA A 11 -1.48 -9.85 6.37
N ARG A 12 -1.93 -10.75 5.49
CA ARG A 12 -1.74 -12.20 5.70
C ARG A 12 -0.26 -12.54 5.94
N GLY A 13 0.00 -13.43 6.87
CA GLY A 13 1.35 -13.80 7.31
C GLY A 13 1.99 -12.84 8.31
N ILE A 14 1.41 -11.67 8.57
CA ILE A 14 2.01 -10.62 9.42
C ILE A 14 1.21 -10.41 10.70
N SER A 15 1.93 -10.24 11.84
CA SER A 15 1.36 -9.91 13.14
C SER A 15 0.22 -10.87 13.54
N ARG A 16 -1.00 -10.35 13.78
CA ARG A 16 -2.17 -11.16 14.17
C ARG A 16 -2.68 -12.10 13.07
N SER A 17 -2.28 -11.87 11.83
CA SER A 17 -2.57 -12.74 10.68
C SER A 17 -1.42 -13.69 10.35
N ALA A 18 -0.48 -13.89 11.28
CA ALA A 18 0.60 -14.86 11.14
C ALA A 18 0.07 -16.29 11.04
N GLY A 19 0.69 -17.09 10.20
CA GLY A 19 0.32 -18.51 9.99
C GLY A 19 0.19 -18.87 8.51
N ALA A 20 -0.46 -20.00 8.24
CA ALA A 20 -0.74 -20.53 6.90
C ALA A 20 0.52 -20.72 6.00
N GLY A 21 1.70 -20.91 6.59
CA GLY A 21 2.95 -21.13 5.85
C GLY A 21 3.49 -19.87 5.14
N ILE A 22 2.95 -18.68 5.45
CA ILE A 22 3.43 -17.42 4.90
C ILE A 22 4.50 -16.84 5.84
N PRO A 23 5.71 -16.50 5.34
CA PRO A 23 6.76 -15.92 6.18
C PRO A 23 6.33 -14.59 6.81
N GLY A 24 6.63 -14.42 8.11
CA GLY A 24 6.29 -13.18 8.84
C GLY A 24 7.37 -12.09 8.73
N ASN A 25 8.61 -12.44 8.36
CA ASN A 25 9.64 -11.42 8.15
C ASN A 25 9.44 -10.71 6.80
N PRO A 26 9.69 -9.41 6.70
CA PRO A 26 9.37 -8.61 5.52
C PRO A 26 10.05 -9.06 4.22
N ASP A 27 11.29 -9.53 4.30
CA ASP A 27 12.10 -9.90 3.12
C ASP A 27 11.58 -11.19 2.47
N ASP A 28 11.26 -12.20 3.26
CA ASP A 28 10.71 -13.46 2.76
C ASP A 28 9.21 -13.33 2.44
N HIS A 29 8.49 -12.51 3.19
CA HIS A 29 7.07 -12.25 2.95
C HIS A 29 6.83 -11.71 1.52
N VAL A 30 7.59 -10.71 1.10
CA VAL A 30 7.43 -10.11 -0.24
C VAL A 30 7.91 -11.02 -1.38
N LEU A 31 8.60 -12.10 -1.06
CA LEU A 31 9.03 -13.12 -2.03
C LEU A 31 8.05 -14.31 -2.09
N HIS A 32 7.13 -14.42 -1.14
CA HIS A 32 6.23 -15.56 -1.06
C HIS A 32 5.32 -15.64 -2.30
N GLY A 33 5.47 -16.71 -3.07
CA GLY A 33 4.72 -16.95 -4.30
C GLY A 33 5.09 -16.07 -5.50
N ILE A 34 6.18 -15.30 -5.44
CA ILE A 34 6.55 -14.27 -6.44
C ILE A 34 6.77 -14.82 -7.86
N GLU A 35 6.98 -16.11 -8.03
CA GLU A 35 7.19 -16.72 -9.36
C GLU A 35 5.89 -16.90 -10.16
N ARG A 36 4.73 -16.82 -9.49
CA ARG A 36 3.40 -16.99 -10.12
C ARG A 36 2.43 -15.95 -9.58
N ARG A 37 1.81 -15.20 -10.46
CA ARG A 37 0.87 -14.12 -10.07
C ARG A 37 -0.31 -14.64 -9.22
N GLU A 38 -0.77 -15.86 -9.47
CA GLU A 38 -1.91 -16.47 -8.77
C GLU A 38 -1.58 -16.79 -7.32
N ASN A 39 -0.28 -16.99 -7.01
CA ASN A 39 0.21 -17.37 -5.70
C ASN A 39 0.89 -16.22 -4.95
N TYR A 40 1.08 -15.09 -5.63
CA TYR A 40 1.86 -13.99 -5.06
C TYR A 40 1.13 -13.36 -3.89
N VAL A 41 1.83 -13.26 -2.77
CA VAL A 41 1.27 -12.77 -1.49
C VAL A 41 0.60 -11.41 -1.60
N GLN A 42 1.07 -10.52 -2.47
CA GLN A 42 0.49 -9.18 -2.62
C GLN A 42 -0.96 -9.22 -3.11
N GLY A 43 -1.33 -10.15 -4.00
CA GLY A 43 -2.72 -10.32 -4.43
C GLY A 43 -3.64 -10.67 -3.27
N GLY A 44 -3.19 -11.60 -2.43
CA GLY A 44 -3.92 -11.92 -1.21
C GLY A 44 -3.97 -10.78 -0.20
N CYS A 45 -2.87 -10.03 -0.03
CA CYS A 45 -2.88 -8.85 0.83
C CYS A 45 -3.88 -7.80 0.33
N ALA A 46 -3.97 -7.56 -0.98
CA ALA A 46 -4.96 -6.65 -1.55
C ALA A 46 -6.40 -7.09 -1.24
N ALA A 47 -6.69 -8.39 -1.43
CA ALA A 47 -8.01 -8.95 -1.14
C ALA A 47 -8.38 -8.80 0.34
N ASP A 48 -7.48 -9.20 1.25
CA ASP A 48 -7.77 -9.23 2.69
C ASP A 48 -7.84 -7.83 3.30
N THR A 49 -6.85 -6.98 2.99
CA THR A 49 -6.67 -5.71 3.72
C THR A 49 -7.43 -4.54 3.08
N VAL A 50 -7.91 -4.69 1.87
CA VAL A 50 -8.73 -3.66 1.22
C VAL A 50 -10.18 -4.16 1.06
N TRP A 51 -10.41 -5.16 0.21
CA TRP A 51 -11.77 -5.56 -0.14
C TRP A 51 -12.52 -6.25 0.99
N CYS A 52 -11.92 -7.24 1.64
CA CYS A 52 -12.56 -7.94 2.76
C CYS A 52 -12.69 -7.03 3.99
N ALA A 53 -11.67 -6.21 4.27
CA ALA A 53 -11.73 -5.25 5.37
C ALA A 53 -12.82 -4.19 5.16
N ALA A 54 -12.99 -3.68 3.93
CA ALA A 54 -14.08 -2.78 3.60
C ALA A 54 -15.45 -3.46 3.77
N SER A 55 -15.60 -4.72 3.33
CA SER A 55 -16.84 -5.48 3.50
C SER A 55 -17.19 -5.68 4.98
N ALA A 56 -16.21 -6.09 5.80
CA ALA A 56 -16.41 -6.25 7.25
C ALA A 56 -16.77 -4.93 7.95
N LEU A 57 -16.11 -3.83 7.55
CA LEU A 57 -16.42 -2.52 8.09
C LEU A 57 -17.85 -2.09 7.79
N LEU A 58 -18.30 -2.29 6.55
CA LEU A 58 -19.64 -1.92 6.11
C LEU A 58 -20.73 -2.81 6.72
N GLU A 59 -20.42 -4.07 6.98
CA GLU A 59 -21.34 -4.97 7.69
C GLU A 59 -21.52 -4.54 9.16
N LEU A 60 -20.41 -4.20 9.84
CA LEU A 60 -20.47 -3.76 11.23
C LEU A 60 -21.00 -2.33 11.39
N PHE A 61 -20.76 -1.47 10.42
CA PHE A 61 -21.12 -0.05 10.42
C PHE A 61 -21.73 0.37 9.09
N PRO A 62 -22.99 -0.02 8.76
CA PRO A 62 -23.62 0.27 7.47
C PRO A 62 -23.61 1.77 7.08
N MET A 63 -23.64 2.66 8.08
CA MET A 63 -23.58 4.11 7.85
C MET A 63 -22.26 4.57 7.24
N ALA A 64 -21.19 3.77 7.33
CA ALA A 64 -19.90 4.06 6.71
C ALA A 64 -19.98 3.99 5.17
N ALA A 65 -21.00 3.36 4.59
CA ALA A 65 -21.22 3.34 3.15
C ALA A 65 -21.42 4.74 2.54
N ARG A 66 -21.83 5.71 3.34
CA ARG A 66 -21.96 7.11 2.89
C ARG A 66 -20.60 7.76 2.62
N ARG A 67 -19.56 7.28 3.25
CA ARG A 67 -18.20 7.75 3.09
C ARG A 67 -17.22 6.70 3.59
N LEU A 68 -16.61 5.98 2.68
CA LEU A 68 -15.53 5.03 2.94
C LEU A 68 -14.25 5.59 2.34
N ASP A 69 -13.28 5.92 3.18
CA ASP A 69 -11.99 6.48 2.77
C ASP A 69 -10.87 5.47 3.09
N TYR A 70 -9.80 5.51 2.30
CA TYR A 70 -8.64 4.65 2.47
C TYR A 70 -7.41 5.45 2.92
N LEU A 71 -6.66 4.92 3.89
CA LEU A 71 -5.34 5.42 4.23
C LEU A 71 -4.34 4.26 4.26
N GLY A 72 -3.28 4.37 3.48
CA GLY A 72 -2.21 3.39 3.43
C GLY A 72 -0.83 4.01 3.49
N ILE A 73 0.07 3.40 4.29
CA ILE A 73 1.45 3.85 4.44
C ILE A 73 2.39 2.78 3.91
N SER A 74 3.40 3.17 3.13
CA SER A 74 4.45 2.29 2.63
C SER A 74 3.86 1.07 1.89
N PHE A 75 4.00 -0.13 2.43
CA PHE A 75 3.37 -1.35 1.92
C PHE A 75 1.86 -1.17 1.72
N GLY A 76 1.15 -0.65 2.75
CA GLY A 76 -0.29 -0.37 2.65
C GLY A 76 -0.62 0.68 1.59
N GLY A 77 0.21 1.71 1.41
CA GLY A 77 0.05 2.68 0.32
C GLY A 77 0.12 2.03 -1.07
N GLY A 78 1.07 1.12 -1.27
CA GLY A 78 1.19 0.35 -2.51
C GLY A 78 0.05 -0.63 -2.73
N ILE A 79 -0.35 -1.38 -1.69
CA ILE A 79 -1.51 -2.28 -1.75
C ILE A 79 -2.79 -1.50 -2.06
N GLY A 80 -2.98 -0.31 -1.47
CA GLY A 80 -4.10 0.57 -1.81
C GLY A 80 -4.10 0.96 -3.28
N ALA A 81 -2.97 1.41 -3.81
CA ALA A 81 -2.86 1.77 -5.22
C ALA A 81 -3.18 0.59 -6.17
N LEU A 82 -2.83 -0.64 -5.76
CA LEU A 82 -3.14 -1.87 -6.52
C LEU A 82 -4.62 -2.26 -6.44
N ALA A 83 -5.29 -2.07 -5.30
CA ALA A 83 -6.60 -2.65 -5.03
C ALA A 83 -7.77 -1.69 -5.26
N LEU A 84 -7.59 -0.39 -4.95
CA LEU A 84 -8.66 0.61 -5.00
C LEU A 84 -9.25 0.83 -6.40
N PRO A 85 -8.50 0.71 -7.51
CA PRO A 85 -9.11 0.84 -8.84
C PRO A 85 -10.25 -0.14 -9.14
N TRP A 86 -10.32 -1.24 -8.38
CA TRP A 86 -11.26 -2.37 -8.59
C TRP A 86 -12.36 -2.42 -7.54
N ASP A 87 -12.52 -1.32 -6.74
CA ASP A 87 -13.53 -1.26 -5.68
C ASP A 87 -14.18 0.13 -5.61
N GLU A 88 -15.36 0.25 -6.14
CA GLU A 88 -16.12 1.50 -6.26
C GLU A 88 -16.71 2.01 -4.93
N ARG A 89 -16.54 1.26 -3.83
CA ARG A 89 -17.06 1.66 -2.51
C ARG A 89 -16.27 2.79 -1.88
N PHE A 90 -15.03 2.99 -2.31
CA PHE A 90 -14.16 4.02 -1.75
C PHE A 90 -14.42 5.39 -2.40
N HIS A 91 -14.40 6.44 -1.56
CA HIS A 91 -14.68 7.81 -1.99
C HIS A 91 -13.40 8.62 -2.18
N ARG A 92 -12.36 8.34 -1.43
CA ARG A 92 -11.03 8.95 -1.56
C ARG A 92 -9.95 8.05 -0.96
N ALA A 93 -8.70 8.37 -1.28
CA ALA A 93 -7.55 7.68 -0.70
C ALA A 93 -6.45 8.65 -0.28
N HIS A 94 -5.71 8.25 0.76
CA HIS A 94 -4.47 8.89 1.18
C HIS A 94 -3.35 7.83 1.16
N LEU A 95 -2.35 8.03 0.30
CA LEU A 95 -1.23 7.13 0.10
C LEU A 95 0.05 7.81 0.57
N ASN A 96 0.58 7.38 1.70
CA ASN A 96 1.81 7.92 2.27
C ASN A 96 3.00 7.02 1.91
N VAL A 97 4.00 7.57 1.23
CA VAL A 97 5.21 6.88 0.72
C VAL A 97 4.88 5.54 0.07
N PRO A 98 3.95 5.46 -0.90
CA PRO A 98 3.43 4.18 -1.39
C PRO A 98 4.52 3.36 -2.08
N SER A 99 4.54 2.05 -1.79
CA SER A 99 5.44 1.07 -2.38
C SER A 99 4.96 0.57 -3.74
N PHE A 100 5.77 -0.25 -4.41
CA PHE A 100 5.45 -1.03 -5.63
C PHE A 100 5.23 -0.22 -6.91
N GLY A 101 5.53 1.09 -6.92
CA GLY A 101 5.43 1.89 -8.13
C GLY A 101 6.61 1.69 -9.06
N HIS A 102 6.32 1.45 -10.34
CA HIS A 102 7.27 1.39 -11.45
C HIS A 102 8.41 0.38 -11.23
N HIS A 103 8.09 -0.90 -11.25
CA HIS A 103 9.07 -1.98 -11.00
C HIS A 103 10.36 -1.88 -11.81
N PRO A 104 10.39 -1.43 -13.08
CA PRO A 104 11.66 -1.22 -13.78
C PRO A 104 12.63 -0.30 -13.04
N LEU A 105 12.17 0.86 -12.56
CA LEU A 105 13.00 1.78 -11.76
C LEU A 105 13.38 1.17 -10.41
N ARG A 106 12.39 0.54 -9.74
CA ARG A 106 12.61 -0.09 -8.43
C ARG A 106 13.67 -1.19 -8.47
N LEU A 107 13.70 -1.99 -9.53
CA LEU A 107 14.69 -3.06 -9.70
C LEU A 107 16.06 -2.55 -10.16
N ALA A 108 16.12 -1.38 -10.79
CA ALA A 108 17.37 -0.75 -11.19
C ALA A 108 18.07 -0.01 -10.03
N LEU A 109 17.30 0.48 -9.06
CA LEU A 109 17.83 1.29 -7.95
C LEU A 109 18.11 0.40 -6.74
N PRO A 110 19.31 0.50 -6.14
CA PRO A 110 19.59 -0.16 -4.87
C PRO A 110 18.75 0.47 -3.76
N GLY A 111 18.39 -0.32 -2.76
CA GLY A 111 17.60 0.13 -1.63
C GLY A 111 17.91 -0.68 -0.38
N VAL A 112 17.03 -0.60 0.61
CA VAL A 112 17.09 -1.40 1.83
C VAL A 112 15.77 -2.11 2.07
N GLY A 113 15.79 -3.14 2.95
CA GLY A 113 14.59 -3.89 3.34
C GLY A 113 14.00 -4.73 2.22
N SER A 114 12.71 -5.01 2.33
CA SER A 114 11.99 -5.95 1.47
C SER A 114 12.04 -5.61 -0.03
N GLY A 115 12.13 -4.33 -0.37
CA GLY A 115 12.33 -3.89 -1.76
C GLY A 115 13.63 -4.39 -2.35
N GLU A 116 14.70 -4.36 -1.57
CA GLU A 116 16.01 -4.87 -1.96
C GLU A 116 16.02 -6.41 -2.07
N ALA A 117 15.27 -7.10 -1.20
CA ALA A 117 15.11 -8.55 -1.32
C ALA A 117 14.51 -8.94 -2.68
N VAL A 118 13.47 -8.24 -3.14
CA VAL A 118 12.87 -8.44 -4.48
C VAL A 118 13.87 -8.15 -5.59
N ARG A 119 14.62 -7.04 -5.50
CA ARG A 119 15.63 -6.70 -6.50
C ARG A 119 16.70 -7.79 -6.61
N ARG A 120 17.26 -8.24 -5.51
CA ARG A 120 18.27 -9.31 -5.47
C ARG A 120 17.72 -10.64 -5.97
N TYR A 121 16.48 -10.97 -5.61
CA TYR A 121 15.81 -12.17 -6.10
C TYR A 121 15.69 -12.15 -7.63
N GLN A 122 15.18 -11.03 -8.19
CA GLN A 122 15.06 -10.87 -9.64
C GLN A 122 16.41 -10.94 -10.35
N GLN A 123 17.45 -10.27 -9.83
CA GLN A 123 18.80 -10.32 -10.41
C GLN A 123 19.40 -11.73 -10.43
N ARG A 124 19.15 -12.50 -9.38
CA ARG A 124 19.68 -13.87 -9.27
C ARG A 124 18.92 -14.88 -10.13
N THR A 125 17.62 -14.75 -10.24
CA THR A 125 16.75 -15.79 -10.79
C THR A 125 16.08 -15.43 -12.12
N GLY A 126 15.82 -14.15 -12.37
CA GLY A 126 15.01 -13.68 -13.50
C GLY A 126 13.52 -14.01 -13.40
N ARG A 127 13.05 -14.70 -12.33
CA ARG A 127 11.73 -15.34 -12.30
C ARG A 127 10.59 -14.47 -11.75
N ALA A 128 10.91 -13.30 -11.15
CA ALA A 128 9.88 -12.44 -10.57
C ALA A 128 9.22 -11.51 -11.60
N TRP A 129 9.87 -11.21 -12.70
CA TRP A 129 9.48 -10.13 -13.61
C TRP A 129 8.03 -10.23 -14.10
N ALA A 130 7.63 -11.40 -14.62
CA ALA A 130 6.27 -11.59 -15.17
C ALA A 130 5.18 -11.33 -14.11
N THR A 131 5.42 -11.77 -12.88
CA THR A 131 4.50 -11.51 -11.75
C THR A 131 4.50 -10.04 -11.36
N LEU A 132 5.68 -9.43 -11.22
CA LEU A 132 5.80 -8.03 -10.83
C LEU A 132 5.09 -7.08 -11.82
N CYS A 133 5.10 -7.38 -13.12
CA CYS A 133 4.33 -6.61 -14.11
C CYS A 133 2.82 -6.56 -13.82
N SER A 134 2.27 -7.60 -13.18
CA SER A 134 0.85 -7.64 -12.79
C SER A 134 0.57 -6.92 -11.45
N PHE A 135 1.60 -6.57 -10.71
CA PHE A 135 1.51 -5.94 -9.38
C PHE A 135 2.29 -4.62 -9.32
N ASP A 136 2.27 -3.85 -10.41
CA ASP A 136 2.88 -2.51 -10.44
C ASP A 136 1.84 -1.46 -10.05
N ALA A 137 2.07 -0.82 -8.90
CA ALA A 137 1.16 0.18 -8.35
C ALA A 137 1.03 1.45 -9.23
N ALA A 138 2.06 1.78 -10.02
CA ALA A 138 1.96 2.91 -10.96
C ALA A 138 1.08 2.55 -12.17
N VAL A 139 1.12 1.30 -12.64
CA VAL A 139 0.22 0.82 -13.70
C VAL A 139 -1.22 0.79 -13.19
N ALA A 140 -1.46 0.26 -12.00
CA ALA A 140 -2.80 0.22 -11.40
C ALA A 140 -3.37 1.64 -11.15
N ALA A 141 -2.53 2.59 -10.74
CA ALA A 141 -2.94 3.98 -10.50
C ALA A 141 -3.54 4.68 -11.74
N CYS A 142 -3.20 4.22 -12.95
CA CYS A 142 -3.83 4.73 -14.19
C CYS A 142 -5.36 4.49 -14.24
N TYR A 143 -5.86 3.54 -13.46
CA TYR A 143 -7.28 3.19 -13.40
C TYR A 143 -7.97 3.77 -12.16
N LEU A 144 -7.24 4.41 -11.25
CA LEU A 144 -7.78 4.96 -10.02
C LEU A 144 -8.46 6.30 -10.28
N ARG A 145 -9.79 6.36 -10.07
CA ARG A 145 -10.65 7.49 -10.44
C ARG A 145 -11.08 8.37 -9.27
N ILE A 146 -11.03 7.84 -8.05
CA ILE A 146 -11.37 8.62 -6.86
C ILE A 146 -10.30 9.68 -6.57
N PRO A 147 -10.61 10.76 -5.83
CA PRO A 147 -9.60 11.71 -5.38
C PRO A 147 -8.52 11.02 -4.54
N VAL A 148 -7.26 11.28 -4.86
CA VAL A 148 -6.12 10.67 -4.15
C VAL A 148 -5.13 11.74 -3.72
N HIS A 149 -4.81 11.76 -2.43
CA HIS A 149 -3.66 12.47 -1.91
C HIS A 149 -2.46 11.52 -1.80
N VAL A 150 -1.33 11.89 -2.42
CA VAL A 150 -0.07 11.14 -2.29
C VAL A 150 0.95 11.99 -1.56
N ALA A 151 1.38 11.52 -0.39
CA ALA A 151 2.51 12.10 0.32
C ALA A 151 3.80 11.35 -0.07
N ALA A 152 4.49 11.86 -1.09
CA ALA A 152 5.74 11.28 -1.58
C ALA A 152 6.94 11.86 -0.80
N ALA A 153 7.90 11.01 -0.42
CA ALA A 153 9.14 11.43 0.22
C ALA A 153 10.15 11.94 -0.82
N ARG A 154 10.95 12.95 -0.46
CA ARG A 154 12.11 13.36 -1.28
C ARG A 154 13.32 12.45 -1.10
N PHE A 155 13.38 11.80 0.04
CA PHE A 155 14.43 10.84 0.39
C PHE A 155 13.81 9.71 1.20
N ASP A 156 13.91 8.49 0.69
CA ASP A 156 13.49 7.26 1.39
C ASP A 156 14.34 6.09 0.84
N PRO A 157 15.21 5.48 1.65
CA PRO A 157 16.06 4.39 1.18
C PRO A 157 15.30 3.05 1.07
N ALA A 158 14.15 2.91 1.73
CA ALA A 158 13.34 1.69 1.72
C ALA A 158 12.30 1.68 0.60
N VAL A 159 11.69 2.83 0.34
CA VAL A 159 10.76 3.02 -0.77
C VAL A 159 11.30 4.15 -1.66
N PRO A 160 12.12 3.85 -2.66
CA PRO A 160 12.77 4.87 -3.48
C PRO A 160 11.79 5.88 -4.07
N PRO A 161 12.06 7.19 -3.92
CA PRO A 161 11.16 8.27 -4.35
C PRO A 161 10.67 8.17 -5.81
N PRO A 162 11.49 7.74 -6.79
CA PRO A 162 11.01 7.62 -8.17
C PRO A 162 9.77 6.74 -8.34
N GLY A 163 9.66 5.65 -7.57
CA GLY A 163 8.48 4.79 -7.57
C GLY A 163 7.24 5.47 -6.97
N GLN A 164 7.43 6.24 -5.90
CA GLN A 164 6.34 7.00 -5.28
C GLN A 164 5.80 8.08 -6.24
N PHE A 165 6.70 8.83 -6.89
CA PHE A 165 6.31 9.82 -7.89
C PHE A 165 5.70 9.18 -9.15
N ALA A 166 6.13 7.97 -9.54
CA ALA A 166 5.51 7.25 -10.65
C ALA A 166 4.04 6.95 -10.37
N ILE A 167 3.69 6.53 -9.13
CA ILE A 167 2.29 6.34 -8.73
C ILE A 167 1.53 7.66 -8.83
N TYR A 168 2.06 8.75 -8.25
CA TYR A 168 1.42 10.07 -8.29
C TYR A 168 1.17 10.56 -9.73
N ASN A 169 2.17 10.45 -10.60
CA ASN A 169 2.07 10.92 -11.98
C ASN A 169 1.10 10.08 -12.82
N ALA A 170 0.88 8.82 -12.45
CA ALA A 170 -0.01 7.89 -13.16
C ALA A 170 -1.49 8.05 -12.77
N LEU A 171 -1.82 8.75 -11.67
CA LEU A 171 -3.20 8.91 -11.23
C LEU A 171 -4.05 9.54 -12.32
N ALA A 172 -5.17 8.89 -12.66
CA ALA A 172 -6.09 9.31 -13.70
C ALA A 172 -7.20 10.24 -13.20
N GLY A 173 -7.49 10.18 -11.89
CA GLY A 173 -8.50 11.00 -11.21
C GLY A 173 -7.94 12.33 -10.70
N GLU A 174 -8.77 13.03 -9.91
CA GLU A 174 -8.35 14.21 -9.17
C GLU A 174 -7.20 13.85 -8.21
N ARG A 175 -6.12 14.63 -8.28
CA ARG A 175 -4.92 14.37 -7.50
C ARG A 175 -4.51 15.60 -6.70
N GLU A 176 -4.33 15.40 -5.41
CA GLU A 176 -3.67 16.35 -4.53
C GLU A 176 -2.27 15.80 -4.23
N GLY A 177 -1.24 16.61 -4.43
CA GLY A 177 0.14 16.24 -4.15
C GLY A 177 0.70 17.11 -3.04
N GLY A 178 1.10 16.50 -1.95
CA GLY A 178 1.98 17.07 -0.94
C GLY A 178 3.37 16.45 -1.07
N LEU A 179 4.44 17.27 -1.13
CA LEU A 179 5.78 16.77 -0.86
C LEU A 179 5.84 16.44 0.62
N ALA A 180 5.91 15.16 0.95
CA ALA A 180 6.26 14.78 2.31
C ALA A 180 7.60 15.45 2.64
N ARG A 181 7.64 16.20 3.74
CA ARG A 181 8.91 16.60 4.33
C ARG A 181 9.77 15.34 4.46
N PRO A 182 11.13 15.43 4.30
CA PRO A 182 11.96 14.26 4.52
C PRO A 182 11.54 13.67 5.86
N ALA A 183 11.17 12.41 5.85
CA ALA A 183 10.78 11.74 7.07
C ALA A 183 11.97 11.80 8.02
N ARG A 184 12.00 12.80 8.88
CA ARG A 184 12.42 12.52 10.25
C ARG A 184 11.49 11.38 10.60
N LEU A 185 12.04 10.23 10.94
CA LEU A 185 11.30 9.10 11.47
C LEU A 185 10.16 9.68 12.29
N ALA A 186 8.95 9.69 11.71
CA ALA A 186 7.84 10.39 12.31
C ALA A 186 7.55 9.62 13.59
N GLY A 187 7.87 10.23 14.72
CA GLY A 187 7.49 9.71 16.01
C GLY A 187 5.98 9.46 16.02
N PRO A 188 5.46 8.65 16.95
CA PRO A 188 4.05 8.23 17.01
C PRO A 188 3.02 9.37 16.91
N GLY A 189 3.42 10.64 17.09
CA GLY A 189 2.54 11.80 17.05
C GLY A 189 2.17 12.32 15.65
N ALA A 190 2.95 12.04 14.60
CA ALA A 190 2.65 12.56 13.27
C ALA A 190 1.51 11.80 12.56
N GLN A 191 1.16 10.61 13.04
CA GLN A 191 0.02 9.83 12.54
C GLN A 191 -1.33 10.37 13.01
N SER A 192 -1.37 11.08 14.14
CA SER A 192 -2.60 11.59 14.72
C SER A 192 -3.13 12.88 14.06
N GLU A 193 -2.29 13.67 13.43
CA GLU A 193 -2.72 14.90 12.74
C GLU A 193 -3.44 14.63 11.42
N ILE A 194 -3.08 13.56 10.71
CA ILE A 194 -3.71 13.18 9.43
C ILE A 194 -5.12 12.62 9.66
N LEU A 195 -5.35 12.00 10.82
CA LEU A 195 -6.64 11.39 11.19
C LEU A 195 -7.70 12.41 11.67
N ALA A 196 -7.31 13.67 11.91
CA ALA A 196 -8.19 14.65 12.54
C ALA A 196 -9.07 15.44 11.57
N GLN A 197 -8.82 15.42 10.28
CA GLN A 197 -9.45 16.36 9.37
C GLN A 197 -10.77 15.93 8.75
N ASP A 198 -11.06 14.62 8.59
CA ASP A 198 -12.35 14.20 7.99
C ASP A 198 -12.78 12.77 8.38
N GLY A 199 -13.99 12.61 8.88
CA GLY A 199 -14.50 11.34 9.41
C GLY A 199 -14.73 10.24 8.36
N GLY A 200 -14.28 9.04 8.68
CA GLY A 200 -14.49 7.79 7.95
C GLY A 200 -13.22 7.30 7.25
N VAL A 201 -12.31 6.62 7.95
CA VAL A 201 -11.02 6.18 7.40
C VAL A 201 -10.90 4.67 7.59
N VAL A 202 -10.69 3.93 6.50
CA VAL A 202 -10.09 2.59 6.56
C VAL A 202 -8.59 2.78 6.59
N CYS A 203 -7.98 2.66 7.77
CA CYS A 203 -6.53 2.68 7.87
C CYS A 203 -5.99 1.28 7.70
N VAL A 204 -5.28 1.02 6.62
CA VAL A 204 -4.44 -0.15 6.50
C VAL A 204 -3.09 0.19 7.10
N ASN A 205 -2.90 -0.14 8.38
CA ASN A 205 -1.61 0.00 9.02
C ASN A 205 -0.83 -1.31 8.85
N THR A 206 0.24 -1.27 8.09
CA THR A 206 1.25 -2.31 8.16
C THR A 206 2.24 -1.89 9.23
N GLU A 207 2.08 -2.44 10.45
CA GLU A 207 3.08 -2.26 11.49
C GLU A 207 4.45 -2.69 10.96
N ARG A 208 5.39 -1.77 11.00
CA ARG A 208 6.80 -2.11 10.82
C ARG A 208 7.23 -2.82 12.11
N SER A 209 7.40 -4.13 12.06
CA SER A 209 8.26 -4.80 13.01
C SER A 209 9.71 -4.50 12.61
N TRP A 210 10.35 -3.63 13.34
CA TRP A 210 11.81 -3.43 13.35
C TRP A 210 12.46 -4.39 14.33
#